data_74282dc726484bf1425e9731c28ec402
#
_entry.id   74282dc726484bf1425e9731c28ec402
#
_cell.length_a   1.000
_cell.length_b   1.000
_cell.length_c   1.000
_cell.angle_alpha   90.00
_cell.angle_beta   90.00
_cell.angle_gamma   90.00
#
_symmetry.space_group_name_H-M   'P 1'
#
loop_
_entity.id
_entity.type
_entity.pdbx_description
1 polymer ?
#
loop_
_entity_poly.entity_id
_entity_poly.type
_entity_poly.pdbx_seq_one_letter_code
_entity_poly.pdbx_strand_id
1 'polypeptide(L)'
;MGSEMCIRDSGNGGAAGSGGNGGDAGTGVSSDGFAGLGGSGGRGGDAGLIGVGGGGGNGGDPGLGARLFQVGSRGGDGGVGGWLYGDGGGGGDGGNGGLPFIGSTNAGNGGSARLIGNGGAGGSGGGGAPGSVSSGGVGGAGNPGGSGGNGGVWYGNGGAGGAAGQGGPGMNTTSPGGPGGVGGHGGTAILFGDGGAGGAGAAGGPGTPDGAAGPGGSGGTGGLLFGVPGPSGPDG
;
A
#
# COMPACT_ATOMS: atom_id res chain seq x y z
N MET A 1 -23.02 0.57 19.22
CA MET A 1 -21.68 -0.02 19.11
C MET A 1 -21.70 -0.98 17.92
N GLY A 2 -21.42 -0.48 16.74
CA GLY A 2 -21.19 -1.33 15.58
C GLY A 2 -19.72 -1.73 15.60
N SER A 3 -19.42 -2.94 16.03
CA SER A 3 -18.10 -3.53 15.83
C SER A 3 -17.96 -3.85 14.35
N GLU A 4 -17.26 -3.00 13.62
CA GLU A 4 -16.80 -3.31 12.28
C GLU A 4 -15.90 -4.54 12.40
N MET A 5 -16.41 -5.67 11.99
CA MET A 5 -15.69 -6.93 12.01
C MET A 5 -14.73 -6.92 10.82
N CYS A 6 -13.44 -6.66 11.07
CA CYS A 6 -12.41 -6.97 10.11
C CYS A 6 -12.46 -8.46 9.80
N ILE A 7 -13.01 -8.84 8.68
CA ILE A 7 -12.94 -10.22 8.21
C ILE A 7 -11.50 -10.46 7.73
N ARG A 8 -10.70 -11.07 8.58
CA ARG A 8 -9.45 -11.68 8.15
C ARG A 8 -9.81 -12.96 7.39
N ASP A 9 -9.85 -12.86 6.11
CA ASP A 9 -9.90 -14.05 5.28
C ASP A 9 -8.46 -14.52 5.02
N SER A 10 -7.93 -15.34 5.92
CA SER A 10 -6.65 -15.99 5.77
C SER A 10 -6.88 -17.40 5.21
N GLY A 11 -7.09 -17.50 3.90
CA GLY A 11 -7.09 -18.78 3.22
C GLY A 11 -5.67 -19.33 3.08
N ASN A 12 -5.30 -20.37 3.80
CA ASN A 12 -4.12 -21.16 3.49
C ASN A 12 -4.39 -21.94 2.21
N GLY A 13 -3.64 -21.67 1.17
CA GLY A 13 -3.67 -22.47 -0.05
C GLY A 13 -3.25 -23.91 0.25
N GLY A 14 -3.97 -24.88 -0.30
CA GLY A 14 -3.57 -26.27 -0.25
C GLY A 14 -2.25 -26.52 -1.00
N ALA A 15 -1.78 -27.78 -1.05
CA ALA A 15 -0.51 -28.16 -1.68
C ALA A 15 -0.41 -27.79 -3.18
N ALA A 16 -1.49 -27.50 -3.83
CA ALA A 16 -1.58 -27.08 -5.24
C ALA A 16 -2.65 -25.98 -5.44
N GLY A 17 -2.89 -25.13 -4.46
CA GLY A 17 -3.89 -24.08 -4.50
C GLY A 17 -3.28 -22.68 -4.33
N SER A 18 -4.01 -21.67 -4.77
CA SER A 18 -3.70 -20.27 -4.48
C SER A 18 -4.16 -19.92 -3.07
N GLY A 19 -3.46 -18.97 -2.44
CA GLY A 19 -3.92 -18.36 -1.20
C GLY A 19 -5.21 -17.57 -1.41
N GLY A 20 -6.04 -17.45 -0.39
CA GLY A 20 -7.23 -16.60 -0.40
C GLY A 20 -6.87 -15.11 -0.33
N ASN A 21 -7.70 -14.27 -0.91
CA ASN A 21 -7.55 -12.82 -0.81
C ASN A 21 -7.92 -12.35 0.60
N GLY A 22 -7.24 -11.29 1.06
CA GLY A 22 -7.65 -10.59 2.25
C GLY A 22 -8.98 -9.85 2.03
N GLY A 23 -9.76 -9.72 3.08
CA GLY A 23 -11.02 -8.96 3.04
C GLY A 23 -10.77 -7.45 3.04
N ASP A 24 -11.60 -6.71 2.32
CA ASP A 24 -11.59 -5.25 2.37
C ASP A 24 -12.13 -4.75 3.70
N ALA A 25 -11.60 -3.62 4.16
CA ALA A 25 -12.09 -2.96 5.35
C ALA A 25 -13.28 -2.06 5.02
N GLY A 26 -14.24 -2.02 5.94
CA GLY A 26 -15.36 -1.10 5.86
C GLY A 26 -14.99 0.32 6.30
N THR A 27 -15.77 1.31 5.87
CA THR A 27 -15.65 2.69 6.35
C THR A 27 -16.20 2.80 7.77
N GLY A 28 -15.47 3.50 8.65
CA GLY A 28 -15.95 3.71 10.01
C GLY A 28 -17.05 4.78 10.05
N VAL A 29 -18.12 4.51 10.80
CA VAL A 29 -19.21 5.46 11.07
C VAL A 29 -19.37 5.60 12.58
N SER A 30 -19.36 6.82 13.11
CA SER A 30 -19.62 7.08 14.53
C SER A 30 -20.90 7.87 14.71
N SER A 31 -21.77 7.41 15.65
CA SER A 31 -23.00 8.09 16.02
C SER A 31 -22.79 9.37 16.82
N ASP A 32 -21.60 9.56 17.39
CA ASP A 32 -21.31 10.66 18.33
C ASP A 32 -20.61 11.86 17.68
N GLY A 33 -20.68 11.97 16.34
CA GLY A 33 -20.07 13.06 15.57
C GLY A 33 -18.55 12.94 15.40
N PHE A 34 -17.93 11.86 15.88
CA PHE A 34 -16.56 11.50 15.57
C PHE A 34 -16.52 10.68 14.28
N ALA A 35 -15.55 10.96 13.41
CA ALA A 35 -15.29 10.07 12.27
C ALA A 35 -14.87 8.70 12.80
N GLY A 36 -15.48 7.64 12.29
CA GLY A 36 -15.03 6.29 12.55
C GLY A 36 -13.67 6.03 11.90
N LEU A 37 -12.88 5.15 12.50
CA LEU A 37 -11.62 4.69 11.90
C LEU A 37 -11.93 3.69 10.78
N GLY A 38 -11.26 3.81 9.65
CA GLY A 38 -11.28 2.77 8.62
C GLY A 38 -10.76 1.44 9.20
N GLY A 39 -11.28 0.32 8.76
CA GLY A 39 -10.78 -1.00 9.13
C GLY A 39 -9.53 -1.38 8.30
N SER A 40 -8.58 -2.10 8.89
CA SER A 40 -7.38 -2.55 8.16
C SER A 40 -7.69 -3.68 7.19
N GLY A 41 -7.14 -3.65 5.99
CA GLY A 41 -7.21 -4.75 5.03
C GLY A 41 -6.62 -6.04 5.62
N GLY A 42 -7.21 -7.17 5.28
CA GLY A 42 -6.72 -8.48 5.67
C GLY A 42 -5.46 -8.87 4.87
N ARG A 43 -4.56 -9.64 5.47
CA ARG A 43 -3.41 -10.19 4.77
C ARG A 43 -3.87 -11.31 3.81
N GLY A 44 -3.30 -11.36 2.61
CA GLY A 44 -3.50 -12.48 1.69
C GLY A 44 -2.96 -13.79 2.27
N GLY A 45 -3.60 -14.91 1.93
CA GLY A 45 -3.17 -16.25 2.34
C GLY A 45 -1.92 -16.69 1.60
N ASP A 46 -1.07 -17.45 2.27
CA ASP A 46 0.13 -18.03 1.66
C ASP A 46 -0.25 -19.32 0.88
N ALA A 47 0.34 -19.51 -0.30
CA ALA A 47 0.16 -20.75 -1.07
C ALA A 47 0.96 -21.91 -0.47
N GLY A 48 0.53 -23.13 -0.76
CA GLY A 48 1.19 -24.35 -0.33
C GLY A 48 2.44 -24.68 -1.15
N LEU A 49 2.53 -25.89 -1.71
CA LEU A 49 3.68 -26.32 -2.51
C LEU A 49 3.72 -25.63 -3.88
N ILE A 50 2.59 -25.58 -4.55
CA ILE A 50 2.41 -24.92 -5.84
C ILE A 50 1.16 -24.02 -5.73
N GLY A 51 1.24 -22.79 -6.18
CA GLY A 51 0.12 -21.87 -6.19
C GLY A 51 0.56 -20.42 -5.99
N VAL A 52 -0.31 -19.50 -6.31
CA VAL A 52 -0.08 -18.05 -6.16
C VAL A 52 -0.52 -17.62 -4.76
N GLY A 53 0.23 -16.75 -4.12
CA GLY A 53 -0.17 -16.13 -2.87
C GLY A 53 -1.44 -15.28 -3.05
N GLY A 54 -2.30 -15.25 -2.03
CA GLY A 54 -3.51 -14.41 -2.06
C GLY A 54 -3.19 -12.93 -2.04
N GLY A 55 -4.02 -12.11 -2.66
CA GLY A 55 -3.91 -10.65 -2.54
C GLY A 55 -4.22 -10.17 -1.13
N GLY A 56 -3.61 -9.06 -0.71
CA GLY A 56 -4.02 -8.32 0.49
C GLY A 56 -5.33 -7.55 0.24
N GLY A 57 -6.15 -7.41 1.27
CA GLY A 57 -7.35 -6.59 1.21
C GLY A 57 -7.04 -5.10 1.33
N ASN A 58 -7.87 -4.26 0.77
CA ASN A 58 -7.70 -2.81 0.87
C ASN A 58 -7.98 -2.31 2.29
N GLY A 59 -7.32 -1.24 2.67
CA GLY A 59 -7.65 -0.47 3.86
C GLY A 59 -8.92 0.33 3.65
N GLY A 60 -9.77 0.41 4.67
CA GLY A 60 -11.00 1.20 4.63
C GLY A 60 -10.74 2.69 4.79
N ASP A 61 -11.57 3.49 4.16
CA ASP A 61 -11.59 4.94 4.34
C ASP A 61 -12.15 5.32 5.72
N PRO A 62 -11.77 6.49 6.26
CA PRO A 62 -12.37 6.99 7.48
C PRO A 62 -13.84 7.34 7.25
N GLY A 63 -14.66 7.17 8.29
CA GLY A 63 -16.06 7.60 8.26
C GLY A 63 -16.21 9.11 8.10
N LEU A 64 -17.36 9.55 7.60
CA LEU A 64 -17.71 10.96 7.53
C LEU A 64 -18.13 11.44 8.92
N GLY A 65 -17.42 12.40 9.48
CA GLY A 65 -17.74 13.02 10.76
C GLY A 65 -17.27 14.47 10.84
N ALA A 66 -18.01 15.30 11.58
CA ALA A 66 -17.72 16.73 11.69
C ALA A 66 -16.55 17.05 12.61
N ARG A 67 -16.03 16.11 13.38
CA ARG A 67 -15.03 16.35 14.42
C ARG A 67 -13.91 15.30 14.39
N LEU A 68 -12.70 15.79 14.22
CA LEU A 68 -11.41 15.22 14.67
C LEU A 68 -11.11 13.76 14.27
N PHE A 69 -10.04 13.59 13.51
CA PHE A 69 -9.36 12.34 13.18
C PHE A 69 -10.01 11.52 12.05
N GLN A 70 -9.92 12.05 10.84
CA GLN A 70 -10.12 11.21 9.64
C GLN A 70 -8.85 10.37 9.42
N VAL A 71 -8.80 9.19 9.99
CA VAL A 71 -7.70 8.26 9.81
C VAL A 71 -8.21 7.08 8.98
N GLY A 72 -7.73 6.99 7.77
CA GLY A 72 -7.88 5.79 6.95
C GLY A 72 -7.11 4.62 7.57
N SER A 73 -7.11 3.49 6.92
CA SER A 73 -6.49 2.29 7.44
C SER A 73 -5.49 1.68 6.47
N ARG A 74 -4.61 0.84 6.99
CA ARG A 74 -3.57 0.19 6.22
C ARG A 74 -4.15 -0.89 5.29
N GLY A 75 -3.65 -0.97 4.05
CA GLY A 75 -3.85 -2.13 3.18
C GLY A 75 -3.16 -3.38 3.73
N GLY A 76 -3.72 -4.54 3.46
CA GLY A 76 -3.14 -5.82 3.83
C GLY A 76 -1.96 -6.20 2.94
N ASP A 77 -0.97 -6.90 3.48
CA ASP A 77 0.13 -7.43 2.68
C ASP A 77 -0.33 -8.63 1.85
N GLY A 78 0.24 -8.81 0.67
CA GLY A 78 0.03 -10.01 -0.16
C GLY A 78 0.62 -11.26 0.49
N GLY A 79 0.01 -12.40 0.21
CA GLY A 79 0.49 -13.72 0.64
C GLY A 79 1.72 -14.18 -0.14
N VAL A 80 2.47 -15.10 0.43
CA VAL A 80 3.68 -15.68 -0.17
C VAL A 80 3.30 -16.74 -1.20
N GLY A 81 4.01 -16.79 -2.33
CA GLY A 81 3.85 -17.81 -3.36
C GLY A 81 4.25 -19.22 -2.89
N GLY A 82 3.88 -20.23 -3.70
CA GLY A 82 4.14 -21.64 -3.39
C GLY A 82 5.62 -21.95 -3.17
N TRP A 83 5.87 -22.98 -2.37
CA TRP A 83 7.23 -23.37 -1.98
C TRP A 83 8.12 -23.70 -3.17
N LEU A 84 7.58 -24.44 -4.14
CA LEU A 84 8.29 -24.85 -5.34
C LEU A 84 8.05 -23.88 -6.51
N TYR A 85 6.77 -23.55 -6.75
CA TYR A 85 6.36 -22.72 -7.85
C TYR A 85 5.15 -21.85 -7.47
N GLY A 86 5.25 -20.55 -7.72
CA GLY A 86 4.12 -19.63 -7.60
C GLY A 86 4.55 -18.20 -7.27
N ASP A 87 3.81 -17.28 -7.82
CA ASP A 87 4.04 -15.85 -7.61
C ASP A 87 3.53 -15.41 -6.21
N GLY A 88 4.09 -14.34 -5.70
CA GLY A 88 3.56 -13.65 -4.52
C GLY A 88 2.27 -12.90 -4.86
N GLY A 89 1.36 -12.80 -3.91
CA GLY A 89 0.13 -12.00 -4.02
C GLY A 89 0.39 -10.50 -4.01
N GLY A 90 -0.47 -9.70 -4.63
CA GLY A 90 -0.41 -8.23 -4.55
C GLY A 90 -0.72 -7.72 -3.15
N GLY A 91 -0.17 -6.55 -2.78
CA GLY A 91 -0.58 -5.81 -1.59
C GLY A 91 -1.89 -5.06 -1.83
N GLY A 92 -2.69 -4.88 -0.79
CA GLY A 92 -3.90 -4.05 -0.83
C GLY A 92 -3.59 -2.55 -0.73
N ASP A 93 -4.46 -1.74 -1.26
CA ASP A 93 -4.32 -0.28 -1.21
C ASP A 93 -4.55 0.26 0.21
N GLY A 94 -3.91 1.37 0.54
CA GLY A 94 -4.16 2.10 1.78
C GLY A 94 -5.44 2.94 1.69
N GLY A 95 -6.21 3.03 2.78
CA GLY A 95 -7.37 3.91 2.86
C GLY A 95 -6.98 5.39 2.81
N ASN A 96 -7.90 6.23 2.31
CA ASN A 96 -7.70 7.68 2.26
C ASN A 96 -7.75 8.31 3.65
N GLY A 97 -7.18 9.49 3.77
CA GLY A 97 -7.18 10.26 5.00
C GLY A 97 -5.97 9.97 5.88
N GLY A 98 -5.49 10.97 6.50
CA GLY A 98 -4.38 10.94 7.43
C GLY A 98 -4.15 12.34 7.92
N LEU A 99 -4.32 12.57 9.22
CA LEU A 99 -3.80 13.78 9.83
C LEU A 99 -2.29 13.70 9.86
N PRO A 100 -1.57 14.82 9.73
CA PRO A 100 -0.11 14.84 9.67
C PRO A 100 0.60 14.22 10.88
N PHE A 101 -0.13 13.78 11.89
CA PHE A 101 0.45 13.33 13.16
C PHE A 101 -0.08 11.99 13.69
N ILE A 102 -1.06 11.35 13.10
CA ILE A 102 -1.66 10.13 13.67
C ILE A 102 -1.97 9.10 12.59
N GLY A 103 -1.14 8.08 12.53
CA GLY A 103 -1.39 6.85 11.78
C GLY A 103 -0.97 6.93 10.32
N SER A 104 -0.06 6.06 9.95
CA SER A 104 0.29 5.83 8.55
C SER A 104 -0.75 4.90 7.94
N THR A 105 -1.50 5.38 6.98
CA THR A 105 -2.40 4.59 6.13
C THR A 105 -1.63 3.98 4.97
N ASN A 106 -0.52 3.31 5.29
CA ASN A 106 0.36 2.73 4.30
C ASN A 106 -0.37 1.65 3.50
N ALA A 107 -0.05 1.56 2.23
CA ALA A 107 -0.44 0.41 1.42
C ALA A 107 0.21 -0.88 1.91
N GLY A 108 -0.38 -2.01 1.58
CA GLY A 108 0.19 -3.32 1.81
C GLY A 108 1.36 -3.61 0.87
N ASN A 109 2.32 -4.39 1.33
CA ASN A 109 3.42 -4.84 0.49
C ASN A 109 3.00 -6.04 -0.36
N GLY A 110 3.61 -6.20 -1.52
CA GLY A 110 3.48 -7.42 -2.32
C GLY A 110 4.12 -8.62 -1.61
N GLY A 111 3.51 -9.79 -1.76
CA GLY A 111 4.07 -11.06 -1.27
C GLY A 111 5.28 -11.49 -2.10
N SER A 112 6.21 -12.19 -1.50
CA SER A 112 7.38 -12.73 -2.22
C SER A 112 7.09 -14.10 -2.78
N ALA A 113 7.73 -14.45 -3.90
CA ALA A 113 7.84 -15.84 -4.34
C ALA A 113 8.92 -16.56 -3.51
N ARG A 114 8.95 -17.91 -3.56
CA ARG A 114 9.94 -18.70 -2.82
C ARG A 114 11.04 -19.25 -3.72
N LEU A 115 10.82 -20.35 -4.43
CA LEU A 115 11.86 -20.93 -5.28
C LEU A 115 11.77 -20.42 -6.70
N ILE A 116 10.63 -20.58 -7.34
CA ILE A 116 10.34 -20.12 -8.71
C ILE A 116 9.03 -19.34 -8.70
N GLY A 117 9.05 -18.10 -9.20
CA GLY A 117 7.89 -17.22 -9.32
C GLY A 117 8.27 -15.76 -9.14
N ASN A 118 7.41 -14.86 -9.53
CA ASN A 118 7.63 -13.43 -9.41
C ASN A 118 7.12 -12.91 -8.07
N GLY A 119 7.69 -11.83 -7.58
CA GLY A 119 7.14 -11.08 -6.46
C GLY A 119 5.84 -10.37 -6.83
N GLY A 120 4.90 -10.28 -5.90
CA GLY A 120 3.67 -9.51 -6.05
C GLY A 120 3.93 -8.00 -6.05
N ALA A 121 3.09 -7.22 -6.69
CA ALA A 121 3.17 -5.76 -6.63
C ALA A 121 2.75 -5.23 -5.26
N GLY A 122 3.30 -4.10 -4.83
CA GLY A 122 2.82 -3.34 -3.69
C GLY A 122 1.52 -2.61 -4.01
N GLY A 123 0.68 -2.39 -3.01
CA GLY A 123 -0.55 -1.60 -3.14
C GLY A 123 -0.30 -0.10 -3.22
N SER A 124 -1.29 0.67 -3.64
CA SER A 124 -1.20 2.13 -3.74
C SER A 124 -1.45 2.79 -2.38
N GLY A 125 -0.75 3.87 -2.07
CA GLY A 125 -0.99 4.69 -0.89
C GLY A 125 -2.27 5.51 -1.02
N GLY A 126 -3.01 5.67 0.06
CA GLY A 126 -4.20 6.52 0.10
C GLY A 126 -3.88 8.02 0.11
N GLY A 127 -4.80 8.85 -0.35
CA GLY A 127 -4.65 10.31 -0.35
C GLY A 127 -4.62 10.90 1.05
N GLY A 128 -3.98 12.06 1.21
CA GLY A 128 -3.96 12.83 2.45
C GLY A 128 -5.32 13.49 2.74
N ALA A 129 -5.66 13.66 4.02
CA ALA A 129 -6.89 14.32 4.43
C ALA A 129 -6.87 15.82 4.12
N PRO A 130 -8.04 16.44 3.85
CA PRO A 130 -8.15 17.89 3.77
C PRO A 130 -7.72 18.57 5.07
N GLY A 131 -7.15 19.76 4.98
CA GLY A 131 -6.79 20.58 6.12
C GLY A 131 -7.99 20.89 7.01
N SER A 132 -7.76 20.95 8.31
CA SER A 132 -8.79 21.19 9.31
C SER A 132 -8.31 22.23 10.33
N VAL A 133 -9.20 22.72 11.19
CA VAL A 133 -8.84 23.64 12.27
C VAL A 133 -7.82 23.00 13.19
N SER A 134 -7.92 21.70 13.45
CA SER A 134 -6.98 20.96 14.31
C SER A 134 -5.60 20.80 13.70
N SER A 135 -5.46 20.80 12.38
CA SER A 135 -4.18 20.79 11.66
C SER A 135 -3.62 22.19 11.40
N GLY A 136 -4.22 23.24 11.96
CA GLY A 136 -3.83 24.63 11.65
C GLY A 136 -4.15 25.01 10.19
N GLY A 137 -5.05 24.29 9.54
CA GLY A 137 -5.45 24.51 8.16
C GLY A 137 -4.60 23.74 7.14
N VAL A 138 -3.50 23.13 7.55
CA VAL A 138 -2.61 22.40 6.62
C VAL A 138 -3.24 21.10 6.16
N GLY A 139 -3.14 20.78 4.86
CA GLY A 139 -3.56 19.50 4.30
C GLY A 139 -2.71 18.34 4.83
N GLY A 140 -3.29 17.15 4.95
CA GLY A 140 -2.59 15.94 5.35
C GLY A 140 -1.60 15.46 4.29
N ALA A 141 -0.54 14.78 4.70
CA ALA A 141 0.38 14.13 3.78
C ALA A 141 -0.31 12.98 3.02
N GLY A 142 0.05 12.80 1.75
CA GLY A 142 -0.26 11.59 1.03
C GLY A 142 0.49 10.40 1.60
N ASN A 143 -0.08 9.22 1.52
CA ASN A 143 0.49 8.01 2.11
C ASN A 143 1.45 7.31 1.14
N PRO A 144 2.47 6.61 1.66
CA PRO A 144 3.40 5.90 0.81
C PRO A 144 2.77 4.68 0.16
N GLY A 145 3.23 4.37 -1.05
CA GLY A 145 2.94 3.10 -1.70
C GLY A 145 3.62 1.93 -1.01
N GLY A 146 3.06 0.73 -1.14
CA GLY A 146 3.64 -0.51 -0.64
C GLY A 146 4.85 -0.95 -1.47
N SER A 147 5.78 -1.65 -0.86
CA SER A 147 6.91 -2.23 -1.58
C SER A 147 6.49 -3.48 -2.37
N GLY A 148 7.09 -3.69 -3.54
CA GLY A 148 6.96 -4.95 -4.26
C GLY A 148 7.63 -6.10 -3.51
N GLY A 149 7.08 -7.31 -3.69
CA GLY A 149 7.66 -8.55 -3.15
C GLY A 149 8.89 -8.99 -3.95
N ASN A 150 9.73 -9.82 -3.32
CA ASN A 150 10.91 -10.37 -3.99
C ASN A 150 10.54 -11.53 -4.92
N GLY A 151 11.27 -11.67 -6.02
CA GLY A 151 11.24 -12.85 -6.89
C GLY A 151 11.76 -14.10 -6.20
N GLY A 152 11.49 -15.26 -6.80
CA GLY A 152 11.96 -16.55 -6.30
C GLY A 152 13.47 -16.65 -6.27
N VAL A 153 13.98 -17.50 -5.33
CA VAL A 153 15.44 -17.66 -5.15
C VAL A 153 16.13 -18.10 -6.42
N TRP A 154 15.52 -19.02 -7.18
CA TRP A 154 16.12 -19.54 -8.39
C TRP A 154 15.74 -18.74 -9.63
N TYR A 155 14.45 -18.50 -9.82
CA TYR A 155 13.95 -17.74 -10.96
C TYR A 155 12.74 -16.91 -10.60
N GLY A 156 12.77 -15.65 -10.94
CA GLY A 156 11.63 -14.75 -10.82
C GLY A 156 12.01 -13.29 -10.72
N ASN A 157 11.17 -12.44 -11.26
CA ASN A 157 11.33 -11.01 -11.18
C ASN A 157 10.84 -10.46 -9.84
N GLY A 158 11.44 -9.38 -9.38
CA GLY A 158 10.86 -8.59 -8.28
C GLY A 158 9.54 -7.95 -8.68
N GLY A 159 8.61 -7.84 -7.75
CA GLY A 159 7.35 -7.13 -7.94
C GLY A 159 7.54 -5.62 -8.01
N ALA A 160 6.66 -4.91 -8.71
CA ALA A 160 6.69 -3.44 -8.73
C ALA A 160 6.30 -2.85 -7.36
N GLY A 161 6.87 -1.71 -7.01
CA GLY A 161 6.39 -0.89 -5.90
C GLY A 161 5.07 -0.19 -6.24
N GLY A 162 4.22 0.03 -5.26
CA GLY A 162 2.95 0.73 -5.43
C GLY A 162 3.13 2.26 -5.55
N ALA A 163 2.20 2.91 -6.21
CA ALA A 163 2.18 4.37 -6.29
C ALA A 163 1.85 5.01 -4.92
N ALA A 164 2.31 6.22 -4.70
CA ALA A 164 1.98 7.01 -3.52
C ALA A 164 0.60 7.69 -3.65
N GLY A 165 0.02 8.08 -2.52
CA GLY A 165 -1.16 8.92 -2.45
C GLY A 165 -0.84 10.41 -2.56
N GLN A 166 -1.75 11.18 -3.14
CA GLN A 166 -1.62 12.63 -3.23
C GLN A 166 -1.72 13.30 -1.87
N GLY A 167 -1.08 14.45 -1.70
CA GLY A 167 -1.27 15.30 -0.54
C GLY A 167 -2.70 15.87 -0.47
N GLY A 168 -3.21 16.06 0.73
CA GLY A 168 -4.52 16.66 0.96
C GLY A 168 -4.54 18.17 0.70
N PRO A 169 -5.68 18.75 0.29
CA PRO A 169 -5.80 20.19 0.10
C PRO A 169 -5.73 20.96 1.42
N GLY A 170 -5.22 22.17 1.39
CA GLY A 170 -5.35 23.12 2.51
C GLY A 170 -6.81 23.41 2.83
N MET A 171 -7.10 23.81 4.09
CA MET A 171 -8.46 24.09 4.57
C MET A 171 -9.15 25.23 3.80
N ASN A 172 -8.38 26.19 3.34
CA ASN A 172 -8.84 27.35 2.60
C ASN A 172 -7.75 27.84 1.63
N THR A 173 -8.06 28.85 0.84
CA THR A 173 -7.16 29.40 -0.19
C THR A 173 -5.84 30.00 0.34
N THR A 174 -5.69 30.17 1.64
CA THR A 174 -4.48 30.72 2.29
C THR A 174 -3.75 29.66 3.13
N SER A 175 -4.27 28.45 3.19
CA SER A 175 -3.67 27.34 3.96
C SER A 175 -2.81 26.46 3.06
N PRO A 176 -1.66 25.99 3.56
CA PRO A 176 -0.78 25.11 2.79
C PRO A 176 -1.43 23.76 2.46
N GLY A 177 -1.17 23.25 1.26
CA GLY A 177 -1.46 21.86 0.92
C GLY A 177 -0.52 20.88 1.62
N GLY A 178 -0.94 19.64 1.79
CA GLY A 178 -0.11 18.57 2.34
C GLY A 178 0.91 18.05 1.32
N PRO A 179 2.07 17.52 1.74
CA PRO A 179 3.03 16.92 0.82
C PRO A 179 2.47 15.64 0.20
N GLY A 180 2.90 15.32 -1.02
CA GLY A 180 2.63 14.03 -1.66
C GLY A 180 3.38 12.89 -0.97
N GLY A 181 2.87 11.68 -1.08
CA GLY A 181 3.48 10.48 -0.53
C GLY A 181 4.69 10.00 -1.33
N VAL A 182 5.45 9.08 -0.76
CA VAL A 182 6.62 8.45 -1.37
C VAL A 182 6.20 7.18 -2.10
N GLY A 183 6.67 6.96 -3.34
CA GLY A 183 6.44 5.72 -4.08
C GLY A 183 7.07 4.51 -3.38
N GLY A 184 6.42 3.34 -3.48
CA GLY A 184 6.93 2.10 -2.92
C GLY A 184 8.20 1.61 -3.64
N HIS A 185 9.06 0.88 -2.95
CA HIS A 185 10.25 0.29 -3.57
C HIS A 185 9.89 -0.93 -4.42
N GLY A 186 10.57 -1.13 -5.53
CA GLY A 186 10.50 -2.38 -6.30
C GLY A 186 11.16 -3.54 -5.54
N GLY A 187 10.62 -4.75 -5.71
CA GLY A 187 11.19 -5.98 -5.16
C GLY A 187 12.46 -6.41 -5.89
N THR A 188 13.26 -7.25 -5.26
CA THR A 188 14.53 -7.74 -5.83
C THR A 188 14.34 -9.09 -6.52
N ALA A 189 15.07 -9.34 -7.62
CA ALA A 189 15.33 -10.69 -8.10
C ALA A 189 16.58 -11.25 -7.39
N ILE A 190 16.69 -12.59 -7.22
CA ILE A 190 17.78 -13.17 -6.42
C ILE A 190 18.86 -13.75 -7.34
N LEU A 191 18.59 -14.79 -8.09
CA LEU A 191 19.60 -15.45 -8.93
C LEU A 191 19.38 -15.11 -10.41
N PHE A 192 18.20 -15.36 -10.92
CA PHE A 192 17.78 -15.06 -12.30
C PHE A 192 16.48 -14.26 -12.29
N GLY A 193 16.44 -13.13 -12.93
CA GLY A 193 15.26 -12.30 -13.11
C GLY A 193 15.58 -10.82 -12.97
N ASP A 194 14.66 -9.98 -13.34
CA ASP A 194 14.79 -8.53 -13.27
C ASP A 194 14.27 -7.99 -11.95
N GLY A 195 14.87 -6.90 -11.46
CA GLY A 195 14.35 -6.14 -10.34
C GLY A 195 13.02 -5.47 -10.68
N GLY A 196 12.11 -5.38 -9.74
CA GLY A 196 10.84 -4.67 -9.89
C GLY A 196 11.04 -3.17 -10.00
N ALA A 197 10.18 -2.49 -10.77
CA ALA A 197 10.16 -1.05 -10.85
C ALA A 197 9.76 -0.43 -9.50
N GLY A 198 10.31 0.74 -9.17
CA GLY A 198 9.82 1.57 -8.06
C GLY A 198 8.47 2.21 -8.41
N GLY A 199 7.63 2.43 -7.41
CA GLY A 199 6.35 3.11 -7.55
C GLY A 199 6.52 4.62 -7.75
N ALA A 200 5.55 5.26 -8.40
CA ALA A 200 5.55 6.71 -8.55
C ALA A 200 5.35 7.42 -7.21
N GLY A 201 6.06 8.52 -6.97
CA GLY A 201 5.73 9.51 -5.99
C GLY A 201 4.45 10.25 -6.37
N ALA A 202 3.88 11.02 -5.47
CA ALA A 202 2.64 11.73 -5.73
C ALA A 202 2.78 13.24 -5.56
N ALA A 203 1.93 13.97 -6.27
CA ALA A 203 1.86 15.43 -6.16
C ALA A 203 1.43 15.86 -4.75
N GLY A 204 1.92 17.02 -4.33
CA GLY A 204 1.40 17.67 -3.13
C GLY A 204 -0.05 18.14 -3.34
N GLY A 205 -0.75 18.33 -2.24
CA GLY A 205 -2.10 18.87 -2.23
C GLY A 205 -2.13 20.35 -2.62
N PRO A 206 -3.27 20.82 -3.22
CA PRO A 206 -3.44 22.22 -3.53
C PRO A 206 -3.56 23.08 -2.27
N GLY A 207 -2.97 24.27 -2.29
CA GLY A 207 -2.97 25.18 -1.15
C GLY A 207 -2.18 26.46 -1.42
N THR A 208 -1.87 27.21 -0.38
CA THR A 208 -0.98 28.37 -0.48
C THR A 208 0.02 28.34 0.67
N PRO A 209 1.25 27.86 0.44
CA PRO A 209 1.73 27.27 -0.83
C PRO A 209 1.13 25.86 -1.10
N ASP A 210 1.24 25.40 -2.35
CA ASP A 210 0.96 24.00 -2.66
C ASP A 210 1.91 23.08 -1.88
N GLY A 211 1.45 21.85 -1.59
CA GLY A 211 2.27 20.85 -0.96
C GLY A 211 3.44 20.42 -1.84
N ALA A 212 4.56 20.02 -1.23
CA ALA A 212 5.68 19.47 -1.98
C ALA A 212 5.33 18.12 -2.62
N ALA A 213 5.84 17.86 -3.82
CA ALA A 213 5.75 16.54 -4.44
C ALA A 213 6.56 15.50 -3.65
N GLY A 214 6.05 14.29 -3.62
CA GLY A 214 6.75 13.15 -3.01
C GLY A 214 7.70 12.48 -4.02
N PRO A 215 8.82 11.90 -3.57
CA PRO A 215 9.76 11.21 -4.44
C PRO A 215 9.22 9.86 -4.90
N GLY A 216 9.65 9.41 -6.07
CA GLY A 216 9.44 8.06 -6.55
C GLY A 216 10.21 7.03 -5.71
N GLY A 217 9.72 5.79 -5.69
CA GLY A 217 10.40 4.66 -5.06
C GLY A 217 11.62 4.20 -5.86
N SER A 218 12.60 3.62 -5.20
CA SER A 218 13.73 2.98 -5.89
C SER A 218 13.29 1.69 -6.59
N GLY A 219 13.89 1.41 -7.76
CA GLY A 219 13.79 0.08 -8.35
C GLY A 219 14.51 -0.99 -7.53
N GLY A 220 14.10 -2.24 -7.68
CA GLY A 220 14.74 -3.39 -7.07
C GLY A 220 16.01 -3.80 -7.81
N THR A 221 16.86 -4.61 -7.17
CA THR A 221 18.06 -5.16 -7.83
C THR A 221 17.73 -6.32 -8.74
N GLY A 222 18.43 -6.42 -9.87
CA GLY A 222 18.37 -7.60 -10.75
C GLY A 222 19.10 -8.80 -10.13
N GLY A 223 18.86 -9.97 -10.70
CA GLY A 223 19.44 -11.23 -10.25
C GLY A 223 20.94 -11.28 -10.35
N LEU A 224 21.57 -12.03 -9.45
CA LEU A 224 23.04 -12.11 -9.33
C LEU A 224 23.73 -12.68 -10.56
N LEU A 225 23.13 -13.65 -11.24
CA LEU A 225 23.68 -14.29 -12.42
C LEU A 225 23.15 -13.68 -13.72
N PHE A 226 21.89 -13.31 -13.76
CA PHE A 226 21.26 -12.69 -14.92
C PHE A 226 20.03 -11.89 -14.52
N GLY A 227 19.96 -10.66 -14.99
CA GLY A 227 18.85 -9.74 -14.76
C GLY A 227 19.31 -8.29 -14.72
N VAL A 228 18.37 -7.38 -14.92
CA VAL A 228 18.64 -5.94 -14.87
C VAL A 228 17.96 -5.35 -13.64
N PRO A 229 18.52 -4.29 -13.01
CA PRO A 229 17.83 -3.56 -11.96
C PRO A 229 16.54 -2.92 -12.50
N GLY A 230 15.50 -2.89 -11.69
CA GLY A 230 14.28 -2.17 -12.00
C GLY A 230 14.52 -0.64 -12.04
N PRO A 231 13.79 0.10 -12.88
CA PRO A 231 13.86 1.56 -12.87
C PRO A 231 13.28 2.13 -11.56
N SER A 232 13.79 3.30 -11.14
CA SER A 232 13.13 4.08 -10.09
C SER A 232 11.80 4.63 -10.60
N GLY A 233 10.83 4.81 -9.71
CA GLY A 233 9.59 5.50 -10.02
C GLY A 233 9.83 7.00 -10.26
N PRO A 234 8.97 7.66 -11.05
CA PRO A 234 9.03 9.11 -11.21
C PRO A 234 8.64 9.82 -9.90
N ASP A 235 9.15 11.04 -9.71
CA ASP A 235 8.67 11.95 -8.68
C ASP A 235 7.26 12.45 -9.03
N GLY A 236 6.50 12.91 -8.05
CA GLY A 236 5.12 13.37 -8.21
C GLY A 236 4.96 14.77 -8.82
#